data_1bbb1f7b6d56093123a9fc0a68f9adb0
#
_entry.id   1bbb1f7b6d56093123a9fc0a68f9adb0
#
_cell.length_a   1.000
_cell.length_b   1.000
_cell.length_c   1.000
_cell.angle_alpha   90.00
_cell.angle_beta   90.00
_cell.angle_gamma   90.00
#
_symmetry.space_group_name_H-M   'P 1'
#
loop_
_entity.id
_entity.type
_entity.pdbx_description
1 polymer ?
#
loop_
_entity_poly.entity_id
_entity_poly.type
_entity_poly.pdbx_seq_one_letter_code
_entity_poly.pdbx_strand_id
1 'polypeptide(L)'
;KHEMLKVVNFLDTILPKDKPRYLMGVGTPADLIENILNGVDMFDCVIPTRNARNSQLFNYDGKLNIRNSKYKDDFTPIDTNGFSVSSEIYSKAYLHHLFKTNEVLGLRIATEHNLKFYIHLMNQVKIQIKNDNFEKWAKEFLERYNNE
;
A
#
# COMPACT_ATOMS: atom_id res chain seq x y z
N LYS A 1 8.11 -14.51 -4.95
CA LYS A 1 7.83 -14.03 -3.59
C LYS A 1 8.43 -14.97 -2.53
N HIS A 2 8.06 -16.25 -2.50
CA HIS A 2 8.54 -17.21 -1.50
C HIS A 2 10.07 -17.31 -1.42
N GLU A 3 10.77 -17.41 -2.56
CA GLU A 3 12.24 -17.46 -2.61
C GLU A 3 12.87 -16.14 -2.11
N MET A 4 12.27 -15.00 -2.39
CA MET A 4 12.74 -13.71 -1.87
C MET A 4 12.72 -13.69 -0.34
N LEU A 5 11.61 -14.11 0.28
CA LEU A 5 11.49 -14.15 1.73
C LEU A 5 12.51 -15.12 2.39
N LYS A 6 12.79 -16.27 1.76
CA LYS A 6 13.85 -17.18 2.23
C LYS A 6 15.22 -16.51 2.24
N VAL A 7 15.55 -15.79 1.15
CA VAL A 7 16.82 -15.06 1.05
C VAL A 7 16.90 -13.95 2.09
N VAL A 8 15.84 -13.16 2.26
CA VAL A 8 15.81 -12.06 3.26
C VAL A 8 15.95 -12.61 4.67
N ASN A 9 15.25 -13.69 5.01
CA ASN A 9 15.36 -14.35 6.32
C ASN A 9 16.78 -14.90 6.56
N PHE A 10 17.40 -15.52 5.55
CA PHE A 10 18.78 -15.96 5.66
C PHE A 10 19.74 -14.76 5.87
N LEU A 11 19.56 -13.68 5.13
CA LEU A 11 20.36 -12.47 5.27
C LEU A 11 20.23 -11.81 6.65
N ASP A 12 19.08 -11.92 7.31
CA ASP A 12 18.88 -11.42 8.67
C ASP A 12 19.87 -12.08 9.67
N THR A 13 20.29 -13.31 9.42
CA THR A 13 21.24 -14.03 10.30
C THR A 13 22.68 -13.55 10.18
N ILE A 14 23.06 -12.93 9.07
CA ILE A 14 24.46 -12.55 8.76
C ILE A 14 24.70 -11.04 8.64
N LEU A 15 23.67 -10.27 8.32
CA LEU A 15 23.82 -8.80 8.21
C LEU A 15 23.93 -8.14 9.58
N PRO A 16 24.69 -7.02 9.69
CA PRO A 16 24.79 -6.25 10.93
C PRO A 16 23.42 -5.82 11.45
N LYS A 17 23.18 -6.01 12.75
CA LYS A 17 21.91 -5.63 13.40
C LYS A 17 21.84 -4.14 13.73
N ASP A 18 22.98 -3.46 13.78
CA ASP A 18 23.14 -2.03 14.10
C ASP A 18 23.12 -1.12 12.86
N LYS A 19 22.89 -1.69 11.67
CA LYS A 19 22.82 -0.95 10.41
C LYS A 19 21.46 -1.13 9.74
N PRO A 20 20.91 -0.08 9.09
CA PRO A 20 19.67 -0.20 8.34
C PRO A 20 19.83 -1.12 7.13
N ARG A 21 18.81 -1.91 6.85
CA ARG A 21 18.77 -2.87 5.75
C ARG A 21 17.80 -2.40 4.68
N TYR A 22 18.30 -2.32 3.47
CA TYR A 22 17.58 -1.80 2.33
C TYR A 22 17.26 -2.90 1.31
N LEU A 23 15.98 -3.12 1.03
CA LEU A 23 15.51 -4.03 -0.01
C LEU A 23 15.00 -3.22 -1.21
N MET A 24 15.77 -3.24 -2.29
CA MET A 24 15.51 -2.45 -3.50
C MET A 24 14.39 -3.05 -4.36
N GLY A 25 13.57 -2.19 -4.95
CA GLY A 25 12.58 -2.55 -5.98
C GLY A 25 11.37 -3.35 -5.48
N VAL A 26 11.19 -3.52 -4.17
CA VAL A 26 10.08 -4.26 -3.55
C VAL A 26 9.07 -3.28 -2.95
N GLY A 27 7.78 -3.55 -3.16
CA GLY A 27 6.85 -2.59 -2.64
C GLY A 27 5.36 -2.81 -2.82
N THR A 28 4.82 -4.02 -2.97
CA THR A 28 3.39 -4.17 -2.66
C THR A 28 3.18 -4.02 -1.15
N PRO A 29 2.02 -3.52 -0.66
CA PRO A 29 1.78 -3.38 0.76
C PRO A 29 2.05 -4.65 1.57
N ALA A 30 1.61 -5.81 1.07
CA ALA A 30 1.87 -7.09 1.71
C ALA A 30 3.37 -7.45 1.71
N ASP A 31 4.09 -7.18 0.61
CA ASP A 31 5.54 -7.45 0.56
C ASP A 31 6.31 -6.56 1.54
N LEU A 32 5.90 -5.27 1.71
CA LEU A 32 6.51 -4.39 2.70
C LEU A 32 6.37 -4.99 4.11
N ILE A 33 5.16 -5.33 4.52
CA ILE A 33 4.90 -5.87 5.86
C ILE A 33 5.64 -7.18 6.10
N GLU A 34 5.60 -8.11 5.15
CA GLU A 34 6.31 -9.39 5.25
C GLU A 34 7.84 -9.22 5.35
N ASN A 35 8.42 -8.29 4.59
CA ASN A 35 9.86 -8.07 4.63
C ASN A 35 10.30 -7.29 5.88
N ILE A 36 9.46 -6.41 6.43
CA ILE A 36 9.73 -5.78 7.74
C ILE A 36 9.73 -6.82 8.86
N LEU A 37 8.81 -7.79 8.84
CA LEU A 37 8.84 -8.94 9.77
C LEU A 37 10.14 -9.75 9.68
N ASN A 38 10.82 -9.72 8.53
CA ASN A 38 12.09 -10.39 8.29
C ASN A 38 13.32 -9.43 8.41
N GLY A 39 13.17 -8.29 9.08
CA GLY A 39 14.28 -7.41 9.45
C GLY A 39 14.70 -6.39 8.39
N VAL A 40 13.87 -6.09 7.39
CA VAL A 40 14.15 -5.02 6.41
C VAL A 40 13.60 -3.68 6.92
N ASP A 41 14.39 -2.61 6.78
CA ASP A 41 14.09 -1.27 7.30
C ASP A 41 13.67 -0.28 6.20
N MET A 42 14.19 -0.43 4.99
CA MET A 42 14.04 0.56 3.92
C MET A 42 13.67 -0.09 2.59
N PHE A 43 12.85 0.62 1.82
CA PHE A 43 12.34 0.17 0.52
C PHE A 43 12.27 1.32 -0.47
N ASP A 44 12.33 0.99 -1.76
CA ASP A 44 11.87 1.85 -2.86
C ASP A 44 11.06 1.03 -3.84
N CYS A 45 10.10 1.65 -4.48
CA CYS A 45 9.41 1.05 -5.63
C CYS A 45 8.59 2.06 -6.42
N VAL A 46 8.32 1.71 -7.68
CA VAL A 46 7.45 2.50 -8.57
C VAL A 46 5.96 2.12 -8.45
N ILE A 47 5.64 1.08 -7.68
CA ILE A 47 4.30 0.48 -7.59
C ILE A 47 3.21 1.51 -7.26
N PRO A 48 3.35 2.38 -6.25
CA PRO A 48 2.29 3.33 -5.91
C PRO A 48 1.85 4.19 -7.10
N THR A 49 2.82 4.82 -7.77
CA THR A 49 2.54 5.73 -8.87
C THR A 49 2.23 5.01 -10.18
N ARG A 50 2.93 3.91 -10.49
CA ARG A 50 2.66 3.10 -11.69
C ARG A 50 1.26 2.49 -11.66
N ASN A 51 0.86 1.91 -10.53
CA ASN A 51 -0.45 1.29 -10.39
C ASN A 51 -1.57 2.33 -10.39
N ALA A 52 -1.35 3.49 -9.77
CA ALA A 52 -2.28 4.61 -9.85
C ALA A 52 -2.57 5.02 -11.30
N ARG A 53 -1.54 5.18 -12.13
CA ARG A 53 -1.71 5.48 -13.57
C ARG A 53 -2.46 4.39 -14.34
N ASN A 54 -2.43 3.16 -13.84
CA ASN A 54 -3.17 2.02 -14.37
C ASN A 54 -4.50 1.77 -13.63
N SER A 55 -5.05 2.81 -12.98
CA SER A 55 -6.35 2.76 -12.29
C SER A 55 -6.44 1.83 -11.08
N GLN A 56 -5.29 1.40 -10.53
CA GLN A 56 -5.25 0.56 -9.34
C GLN A 56 -4.87 1.38 -8.11
N LEU A 57 -5.76 1.41 -7.13
CA LEU A 57 -5.56 2.02 -5.83
C LEU A 57 -5.32 0.93 -4.77
N PHE A 58 -4.66 1.33 -3.68
CA PHE A 58 -4.41 0.48 -2.53
C PHE A 58 -5.14 1.03 -1.30
N ASN A 59 -5.73 0.16 -0.50
CA ASN A 59 -6.28 0.49 0.80
C ASN A 59 -6.02 -0.65 1.79
N TYR A 60 -6.54 -0.55 3.01
CA TYR A 60 -6.36 -1.59 4.04
C TYR A 60 -7.08 -2.91 3.74
N ASP A 61 -8.06 -2.89 2.85
CA ASP A 61 -8.85 -4.06 2.47
C ASP A 61 -8.35 -4.71 1.16
N GLY A 62 -7.23 -4.21 0.60
CA GLY A 62 -6.63 -4.78 -0.60
C GLY A 62 -6.50 -3.80 -1.76
N LYS A 63 -6.71 -4.28 -2.98
CA LYS A 63 -6.56 -3.53 -4.22
C LYS A 63 -7.91 -3.17 -4.80
N LEU A 64 -8.00 -1.97 -5.34
CA LEU A 64 -9.21 -1.42 -5.91
C LEU A 64 -8.91 -1.00 -7.35
N ASN A 65 -9.47 -1.72 -8.35
CA ASN A 65 -9.37 -1.30 -9.73
C ASN A 65 -10.56 -0.39 -10.07
N ILE A 66 -10.32 0.92 -10.12
CA ILE A 66 -11.38 1.92 -10.25
C ILE A 66 -12.06 1.90 -11.64
N ARG A 67 -11.48 1.24 -12.65
CA ARG A 67 -12.15 1.05 -13.95
C ARG A 67 -13.23 -0.03 -13.93
N ASN A 68 -13.34 -0.83 -12.87
CA ASN A 68 -14.38 -1.82 -12.74
C ASN A 68 -15.77 -1.15 -12.71
N SER A 69 -16.73 -1.69 -13.47
CA SER A 69 -18.08 -1.15 -13.61
C SER A 69 -18.86 -1.08 -12.31
N LYS A 70 -18.51 -1.89 -11.30
CA LYS A 70 -19.13 -1.83 -9.96
C LYS A 70 -19.01 -0.46 -9.30
N TYR A 71 -18.01 0.36 -9.69
CA TYR A 71 -17.80 1.70 -9.14
C TYR A 71 -18.52 2.82 -9.91
N LYS A 72 -19.20 2.50 -11.03
CA LYS A 72 -19.87 3.51 -11.87
C LYS A 72 -20.88 4.35 -11.09
N ASP A 73 -21.60 3.73 -10.19
CA ASP A 73 -22.66 4.34 -9.39
C ASP A 73 -22.34 4.29 -7.88
N ASP A 74 -21.08 4.06 -7.51
CA ASP A 74 -20.61 4.09 -6.12
C ASP A 74 -20.21 5.50 -5.71
N PHE A 75 -21.15 6.24 -5.11
CA PHE A 75 -20.96 7.60 -4.63
C PHE A 75 -20.29 7.70 -3.27
N THR A 76 -19.84 6.57 -2.69
CA THR A 76 -19.07 6.61 -1.45
C THR A 76 -17.66 7.15 -1.69
N PRO A 77 -17.00 7.76 -0.68
CA PRO A 77 -15.63 8.21 -0.78
C PRO A 77 -14.67 7.12 -1.26
N ILE A 78 -13.56 7.52 -1.87
CA ILE A 78 -12.50 6.59 -2.30
C ILE A 78 -11.95 5.83 -1.09
N ASP A 79 -11.71 6.54 -0.01
CA ASP A 79 -11.26 6.00 1.27
C ASP A 79 -11.67 6.92 2.42
N THR A 80 -11.90 6.36 3.62
CA THR A 80 -12.33 7.09 4.82
C THR A 80 -11.36 6.95 5.99
N ASN A 81 -10.14 6.44 5.76
CA ASN A 81 -9.15 6.23 6.81
C ASN A 81 -8.34 7.48 7.19
N GLY A 82 -8.68 8.65 6.66
CA GLY A 82 -8.11 9.94 7.07
C GLY A 82 -6.69 10.23 6.58
N PHE A 83 -6.14 9.44 5.65
CA PHE A 83 -4.78 9.67 5.17
C PHE A 83 -4.70 10.59 3.93
N SER A 84 -5.81 10.84 3.24
CA SER A 84 -5.85 11.69 2.05
C SER A 84 -7.15 12.46 1.95
N VAL A 85 -7.07 13.79 1.97
CA VAL A 85 -8.22 14.69 1.85
C VAL A 85 -8.95 14.48 0.52
N SER A 86 -8.23 14.33 -0.60
CA SER A 86 -8.87 14.05 -1.90
C SER A 86 -9.62 12.72 -1.91
N SER A 87 -9.17 11.71 -1.18
CA SER A 87 -9.86 10.42 -1.08
C SER A 87 -11.14 10.47 -0.27
N GLU A 88 -11.28 11.44 0.64
CA GLU A 88 -12.50 11.67 1.42
C GLU A 88 -13.51 12.54 0.65
N ILE A 89 -13.03 13.50 -0.15
CA ILE A 89 -13.88 14.43 -0.89
C ILE A 89 -14.43 13.80 -2.16
N TYR A 90 -13.60 13.07 -2.91
CA TYR A 90 -14.02 12.49 -4.19
C TYR A 90 -14.61 11.09 -4.02
N SER A 91 -15.70 10.83 -4.74
CA SER A 91 -16.33 9.50 -4.77
C SER A 91 -15.63 8.54 -5.73
N LYS A 92 -15.83 7.25 -5.51
CA LYS A 92 -15.38 6.20 -6.44
C LYS A 92 -16.03 6.36 -7.82
N ALA A 93 -17.33 6.72 -7.87
CA ALA A 93 -18.02 6.97 -9.14
C ALA A 93 -17.37 8.12 -9.92
N TYR A 94 -17.03 9.22 -9.25
CA TYR A 94 -16.36 10.35 -9.91
C TYR A 94 -14.97 9.95 -10.41
N LEU A 95 -14.18 9.27 -9.60
CA LEU A 95 -12.85 8.80 -10.02
C LEU A 95 -12.96 7.77 -11.17
N HIS A 96 -13.94 6.85 -11.13
CA HIS A 96 -14.24 5.95 -12.23
C HIS A 96 -14.53 6.71 -13.53
N HIS A 97 -15.38 7.75 -13.47
CA HIS A 97 -15.68 8.60 -14.62
C HIS A 97 -14.41 9.25 -15.19
N LEU A 98 -13.57 9.86 -14.36
CA LEU A 98 -12.32 10.49 -14.78
C LEU A 98 -11.39 9.51 -15.52
N PHE A 99 -11.30 8.26 -15.04
CA PHE A 99 -10.51 7.23 -15.74
C PHE A 99 -11.15 6.76 -17.04
N LYS A 100 -12.48 6.78 -17.16
CA LYS A 100 -13.17 6.42 -18.40
C LYS A 100 -13.02 7.50 -19.47
N THR A 101 -13.01 8.76 -19.09
CA THR A 101 -12.83 9.92 -19.99
C THR A 101 -11.35 10.29 -20.19
N ASN A 102 -10.42 9.54 -19.58
CA ASN A 102 -8.97 9.78 -19.65
C ASN A 102 -8.56 11.17 -19.13
N GLU A 103 -9.23 11.67 -18.10
CA GLU A 103 -8.92 12.95 -17.48
C GLU A 103 -7.67 12.88 -16.60
N VAL A 104 -6.77 13.86 -16.76
CA VAL A 104 -5.51 13.94 -15.98
C VAL A 104 -5.78 14.05 -14.48
N LEU A 105 -6.88 14.68 -14.08
CA LEU A 105 -7.27 14.79 -12.67
C LEU A 105 -7.43 13.40 -12.01
N GLY A 106 -7.96 12.41 -12.74
CA GLY A 106 -8.06 11.04 -12.24
C GLY A 106 -6.70 10.43 -11.91
N LEU A 107 -5.69 10.65 -12.75
CA LEU A 107 -4.32 10.20 -12.50
C LEU A 107 -3.70 10.88 -11.28
N ARG A 108 -3.96 12.17 -11.08
CA ARG A 108 -3.47 12.92 -9.93
C ARG A 108 -4.09 12.43 -8.63
N ILE A 109 -5.41 12.29 -8.56
CA ILE A 109 -6.14 11.80 -7.38
C ILE A 109 -5.64 10.40 -7.01
N ALA A 110 -5.59 9.47 -7.98
CA ALA A 110 -5.14 8.10 -7.74
C ALA A 110 -3.67 8.03 -7.28
N THR A 111 -2.79 8.88 -7.85
CA THR A 111 -1.38 8.93 -7.45
C THR A 111 -1.21 9.47 -6.04
N GLU A 112 -1.92 10.56 -5.71
CA GLU A 112 -1.92 11.13 -4.36
C GLU A 112 -2.44 10.11 -3.35
N HIS A 113 -3.57 9.47 -3.64
CA HIS A 113 -4.15 8.41 -2.79
C HIS A 113 -3.12 7.32 -2.48
N ASN A 114 -2.51 6.73 -3.51
CA ASN A 114 -1.56 5.64 -3.31
C ASN A 114 -0.32 6.08 -2.52
N LEU A 115 0.25 7.25 -2.82
CA LEU A 115 1.40 7.78 -2.07
C LEU A 115 1.06 8.02 -0.60
N LYS A 116 -0.09 8.64 -0.34
CA LYS A 116 -0.57 8.90 1.02
C LYS A 116 -0.85 7.60 1.78
N PHE A 117 -1.46 6.60 1.13
CA PHE A 117 -1.67 5.29 1.71
C PHE A 117 -0.34 4.64 2.13
N TYR A 118 0.67 4.62 1.25
CA TYR A 118 1.97 4.01 1.57
C TYR A 118 2.69 4.74 2.72
N ILE A 119 2.67 6.07 2.73
CA ILE A 119 3.24 6.86 3.83
C ILE A 119 2.49 6.56 5.13
N HIS A 120 1.16 6.53 5.08
CA HIS A 120 0.33 6.20 6.24
C HIS A 120 0.61 4.79 6.75
N LEU A 121 0.69 3.79 5.87
CA LEU A 121 1.02 2.40 6.21
C LEU A 121 2.37 2.32 6.94
N MET A 122 3.41 2.97 6.41
CA MET A 122 4.74 2.97 7.04
C MET A 122 4.74 3.71 8.37
N ASN A 123 3.92 4.75 8.55
CA ASN A 123 3.75 5.39 9.85
C ASN A 123 3.05 4.48 10.86
N GLN A 124 2.01 3.74 10.43
CA GLN A 124 1.38 2.73 11.29
C GLN A 124 2.38 1.64 11.70
N VAL A 125 3.18 1.11 10.78
CA VAL A 125 4.27 0.17 11.10
C VAL A 125 5.17 0.71 12.21
N LYS A 126 5.65 1.96 12.08
CA LYS A 126 6.51 2.59 13.09
C LYS A 126 5.83 2.69 14.46
N ILE A 127 4.53 3.02 14.49
CA ILE A 127 3.74 3.07 15.72
C ILE A 127 3.64 1.68 16.34
N GLN A 128 3.33 0.65 15.57
CA GLN A 128 3.19 -0.71 16.07
C GLN A 128 4.52 -1.29 16.59
N ILE A 129 5.64 -0.98 15.91
CA ILE A 129 6.98 -1.36 16.40
C ILE A 129 7.28 -0.68 17.74
N LYS A 130 7.02 0.63 17.86
CA LYS A 130 7.25 1.37 19.14
C LYS A 130 6.39 0.85 20.29
N ASN A 131 5.22 0.32 20.00
CA ASN A 131 4.28 -0.22 20.98
C ASN A 131 4.48 -1.73 21.24
N ASP A 132 5.52 -2.34 20.69
CA ASP A 132 5.80 -3.78 20.79
C ASP A 132 4.63 -4.67 20.37
N ASN A 133 3.87 -4.23 19.35
CA ASN A 133 2.66 -4.89 18.85
C ASN A 133 2.75 -5.25 17.35
N PHE A 134 3.91 -5.07 16.74
CA PHE A 134 4.02 -5.14 15.27
C PHE A 134 3.72 -6.52 14.70
N GLU A 135 4.20 -7.60 15.33
CA GLU A 135 3.97 -8.96 14.81
C GLU A 135 2.49 -9.34 14.78
N LYS A 136 1.74 -8.99 15.83
CA LYS A 136 0.29 -9.24 15.89
C LYS A 136 -0.44 -8.42 14.84
N TRP A 137 -0.17 -7.12 14.80
CA TRP A 137 -0.78 -6.19 13.83
C TRP A 137 -0.47 -6.59 12.38
N ALA A 138 0.76 -7.02 12.10
CA ALA A 138 1.18 -7.45 10.76
C ALA A 138 0.41 -8.69 10.29
N LYS A 139 0.17 -9.68 11.17
CA LYS A 139 -0.66 -10.85 10.86
C LYS A 139 -2.09 -10.45 10.52
N GLU A 140 -2.72 -9.63 11.36
CA GLU A 140 -4.08 -9.13 11.14
C GLU A 140 -4.18 -8.33 9.83
N PHE A 141 -3.19 -7.48 9.54
CA PHE A 141 -3.10 -6.74 8.27
C PHE A 141 -3.00 -7.68 7.07
N LEU A 142 -2.10 -8.67 7.11
CA LEU A 142 -1.88 -9.60 6.00
C LEU A 142 -3.08 -10.50 5.75
N GLU A 143 -3.76 -10.96 6.79
CA GLU A 143 -5.01 -11.72 6.69
C GLU A 143 -6.10 -10.89 6.00
N ARG A 144 -6.33 -9.66 6.47
CA ARG A 144 -7.31 -8.75 5.89
C ARG A 144 -6.99 -8.40 4.43
N TYR A 145 -5.72 -8.07 4.15
CA TYR A 145 -5.27 -7.59 2.84
C TYR A 145 -5.26 -8.68 1.76
N ASN A 146 -5.07 -9.96 2.11
CA ASN A 146 -4.99 -11.08 1.18
C ASN A 146 -6.32 -11.83 0.99
N ASN A 147 -7.36 -11.50 1.74
CA ASN A 147 -8.69 -12.12 1.65
C ASN A 147 -9.57 -11.52 0.52
N GLU A 148 -8.96 -11.02 -0.59
CA GLU A 148 -9.65 -10.63 -1.83
C GLU A 148 -10.00 -11.80 -2.72
#